data_c03f4b2a114385c6b7a7f5079f2cd94b
#
_entry.id   c03f4b2a114385c6b7a7f5079f2cd94b
#
_cell.length_a   1.000
_cell.length_b   1.000
_cell.length_c   1.000
_cell.angle_alpha   90.00
_cell.angle_beta   90.00
_cell.angle_gamma   90.00
#
_symmetry.space_group_name_H-M   'P 1'
#
loop_
_entity.id
_entity.type
_entity.pdbx_description
1 polymer ?
#
loop_
_entity_poly.entity_id
_entity_poly.type
_entity_poly.pdbx_seq_one_letter_code
_entity_poly.pdbx_strand_id
1 'polypeptide(L)' 'MATGTVKWFNADKGYGFITPDEGGKDLFVHFSAIQGAGYRSLDEGAKVEYEAQQGDKGPQAANVTVLA' A
#
# COMPACT_ATOMS: atom_id res chain seq x y z
N MET A 1 9.36 -0.39 10.08
CA MET A 1 8.37 -0.58 9.02
C MET A 1 7.08 -1.11 9.59
N ALA A 2 5.96 -0.71 9.04
CA ALA A 2 4.66 -1.16 9.50
C ALA A 2 4.13 -2.25 8.57
N THR A 3 3.12 -2.98 9.02
CA THR A 3 2.47 -3.97 8.19
C THR A 3 0.99 -3.67 8.10
N GLY A 4 0.38 -4.14 7.04
CA GLY A 4 -1.05 -3.95 6.81
C GLY A 4 -1.57 -4.90 5.76
N THR A 5 -2.85 -4.73 5.44
CA THR A 5 -3.54 -5.57 4.45
C THR A 5 -4.10 -4.67 3.36
N VAL A 6 -3.92 -5.07 2.11
CA VAL A 6 -4.47 -4.31 0.98
C VAL A 6 -5.99 -4.36 1.04
N LYS A 7 -6.60 -3.20 1.17
CA LYS A 7 -8.05 -3.10 1.18
C LYS A 7 -8.60 -3.25 -0.23
N TRP A 8 -8.03 -2.51 -1.16
CA TRP A 8 -8.29 -2.67 -2.60
C TRP A 8 -7.21 -1.94 -3.37
N PHE A 9 -7.04 -2.31 -4.62
CA PHE A 9 -6.08 -1.66 -5.50
C PHE A 9 -6.62 -1.68 -6.92
N ASN A 10 -6.57 -0.53 -7.59
CA ASN A 10 -7.02 -0.40 -8.97
C ASN A 10 -5.80 -0.25 -9.87
N ALA A 11 -5.45 -1.33 -10.57
CA ALA A 11 -4.27 -1.34 -11.43
C ALA A 11 -4.38 -0.36 -12.60
N ASP A 12 -5.59 -0.14 -13.10
CA ASP A 12 -5.80 0.78 -14.21
C ASP A 12 -5.52 2.23 -13.80
N LYS A 13 -5.94 2.59 -12.60
CA LYS A 13 -5.71 3.95 -12.07
C LYS A 13 -4.38 4.08 -11.37
N GLY A 14 -3.78 2.96 -10.96
CA GLY A 14 -2.46 2.93 -10.34
C GLY A 14 -2.43 3.29 -8.87
N TYR A 15 -3.51 3.11 -8.14
CA TYR A 15 -3.53 3.40 -6.71
C TYR A 15 -4.53 2.54 -5.97
N GLY A 16 -4.39 2.52 -4.65
CA GLY A 16 -5.29 1.79 -3.77
C GLY A 16 -5.11 2.22 -2.34
N PHE A 17 -5.58 1.39 -1.42
CA PHE A 17 -5.51 1.68 0.01
C PHE A 17 -5.08 0.45 0.79
N ILE A 18 -4.35 0.69 1.86
CA ILE A 18 -3.89 -0.34 2.79
C ILE A 18 -4.52 -0.06 4.15
N THR A 19 -5.08 -1.10 4.76
CA THR A 19 -5.60 -1.03 6.11
C THR A 19 -4.49 -1.43 7.08
N PRO A 20 -4.03 -0.51 7.95
CA PRO A 20 -2.95 -0.82 8.89
C PRO A 20 -3.36 -1.95 9.85
N ASP A 21 -2.42 -2.86 10.15
CA ASP A 21 -2.69 -3.92 11.12
C ASP A 21 -2.92 -3.35 12.51
N GLU A 22 -2.29 -2.23 12.82
CA GLU A 22 -2.47 -1.57 14.11
C GLU A 22 -3.81 -0.87 14.26
N GLY A 23 -4.54 -0.72 13.16
CA GLY A 23 -5.77 0.04 13.14
C GLY A 23 -5.53 1.49 12.75
N GLY A 24 -6.58 2.28 12.74
CA GLY A 24 -6.52 3.66 12.34
C GLY A 24 -6.98 3.86 10.90
N LYS A 25 -6.57 4.97 10.32
CA LYS A 25 -6.99 5.35 8.97
C LYS A 25 -6.28 4.50 7.91
N ASP A 26 -7.01 4.18 6.85
CA ASP A 26 -6.41 3.54 5.68
C ASP A 26 -5.35 4.45 5.07
N LEU A 27 -4.29 3.85 4.52
CA LEU A 27 -3.23 4.60 3.87
C LEU A 27 -3.37 4.50 2.37
N PHE A 28 -3.22 5.65 1.70
CA PHE A 28 -3.16 5.70 0.25
C PHE A 28 -1.87 5.06 -0.24
N VAL A 29 -1.94 4.26 -1.28
CA VAL A 29 -0.74 3.67 -1.90
C VAL A 29 -0.80 3.87 -3.40
N HIS A 30 0.27 4.43 -3.96
CA HIS A 30 0.40 4.64 -5.40
C HIS A 30 1.33 3.56 -5.97
N PHE A 31 1.13 3.18 -7.23
CA PHE A 31 1.90 2.10 -7.83
C PHE A 31 3.42 2.37 -7.77
N SER A 32 3.82 3.63 -7.82
CA SER A 32 5.23 3.99 -7.75
C SER A 32 5.85 3.67 -6.39
N ALA A 33 5.04 3.47 -5.36
CA ALA A 33 5.52 3.13 -4.03
C ALA A 33 5.72 1.63 -3.83
N ILE A 34 5.28 0.81 -4.79
CA ILE A 34 5.39 -0.64 -4.69
C ILE A 34 6.78 -1.08 -5.12
N GLN A 35 7.47 -1.82 -4.26
CA GLN A 35 8.80 -2.32 -4.55
C GLN A 35 8.73 -3.58 -5.41
N GLY A 36 9.73 -3.79 -6.22
CA GLY A 36 9.84 -4.96 -7.07
C GLY A 36 10.02 -4.61 -8.52
N ALA A 37 10.46 -5.58 -9.30
CA ALA A 37 10.68 -5.41 -10.74
C ALA A 37 9.42 -5.84 -11.49
N GLY A 38 9.06 -5.09 -12.50
CA GLY A 38 8.00 -5.45 -13.41
C GLY A 38 6.62 -5.08 -12.88
N TYR A 39 5.83 -6.07 -12.61
CA TYR A 39 4.42 -5.89 -12.30
C TYR A 39 4.18 -5.16 -10.98
N ARG A 40 3.51 -4.02 -11.05
CA ARG A 40 3.28 -3.18 -9.89
C ARG A 40 1.78 -3.08 -9.59
N SER A 41 1.26 -4.13 -8.99
CA SER A 41 -0.11 -4.09 -8.50
C SER A 41 -0.19 -4.89 -7.21
N LEU A 42 -1.28 -4.71 -6.49
CA LEU A 42 -1.49 -5.37 -5.22
C LEU A 42 -2.82 -6.13 -5.28
N ASP A 43 -2.81 -7.35 -4.76
CA ASP A 43 -4.03 -8.13 -4.67
C ASP A 43 -4.80 -7.74 -3.41
N GLU A 44 -6.11 -7.69 -3.54
CA GLU A 44 -6.99 -7.42 -2.41
C GLU A 44 -6.78 -8.48 -1.33
N GLY A 45 -6.57 -8.03 -0.11
CA GLY A 45 -6.32 -8.92 1.01
C GLY A 45 -4.87 -9.33 1.19
N ALA A 46 -3.98 -8.89 0.30
CA ALA A 46 -2.56 -9.24 0.42
C ALA A 46 -1.94 -8.53 1.62
N LYS A 47 -1.02 -9.24 2.28
CA LYS A 47 -0.25 -8.68 3.39
C LYS A 47 0.94 -7.92 2.86
N VAL A 48 1.16 -6.72 3.36
CA VAL A 48 2.27 -5.88 2.90
C VAL A 48 3.00 -5.25 4.07
N GLU A 49 4.26 -4.93 3.82
CA GLU A 49 5.08 -4.12 4.72
C GLU A 49 5.31 -2.78 4.04
N TYR A 50 5.29 -1.70 4.81
CA TYR A 50 5.40 -0.36 4.24
C TYR A 50 5.93 0.63 5.26
N GLU A 51 6.26 1.84 4.77
CA GLU A 51 6.57 2.98 5.61
C GLU A 51 5.43 3.97 5.53
N ALA A 52 4.94 4.41 6.69
CA ALA A 52 3.89 5.41 6.74
C ALA A 52 4.47 6.80 6.56
N GLN A 53 3.86 7.59 5.68
CA GLN A 53 4.29 8.96 5.40
C GLN A 53 3.07 9.86 5.31
N GLN A 54 3.28 11.17 5.45
CA GLN A 54 2.25 12.15 5.16
C GLN A 54 2.40 12.57 3.71
N GLY A 55 1.33 12.45 2.95
CA GLY A 55 1.29 12.87 1.57
C GLY A 55 0.22 13.94 1.35
N ASP A 56 0.08 14.38 0.12
CA ASP A 56 -0.90 15.41 -0.24
C ASP A 56 -2.34 14.98 0.06
N LYS A 57 -2.59 13.69 0.01
CA LYS A 57 -3.93 13.13 0.25
C LYS A 57 -4.10 12.60 1.67
N GLY A 58 -3.18 12.91 2.57
CA GLY A 58 -3.19 12.40 3.94
C GLY A 58 -2.18 11.28 4.13
N PRO A 59 -2.42 10.37 5.09
CA PRO A 59 -1.48 9.27 5.31
C PRO A 59 -1.30 8.42 4.07
N GLN A 60 -0.06 8.11 3.74
CA GLN A 60 0.20 7.26 2.58
C GLN A 60 1.33 6.27 2.87
N ALA A 61 1.33 5.17 2.12
CA ALA A 61 2.33 4.13 2.26
C ALA A 61 3.44 4.32 1.23
N ALA A 62 4.68 4.11 1.66
CA ALA A 62 5.85 4.17 0.80
C ALA A 62 6.64 2.89 0.97
N ASN A 63 7.48 2.57 -0.02
CA ASN A 63 8.34 1.38 0.02
C ASN A 63 7.56 0.12 0.35
N VAL A 64 6.45 -0.07 -0.34
CA VAL A 64 5.53 -1.18 -0.10
C VAL A 64 6.10 -2.47 -0.65
N THR A 65 6.17 -3.50 0.19
CA THR A 65 6.65 -4.82 -0.20
C THR A 65 5.59 -5.85 0.18
N VAL A 66 5.22 -6.70 -0.77
CA VAL A 66 4.27 -7.78 -0.50
C VAL A 66 4.96 -8.87 0.31
N LEU A 67 4.33 -9.26 1.41
CA LEU A 67 4.82 -10.35 2.24
C LEU A 67 4.25 -11.66 1.74
N ALA A 68 5.12 -12.61 1.53
CA ALA A 68 4.71 -13.90 0.98
C ALA A 68 3.89 -14.72 1.97
#